data_4d7cd8de295f01fd45e44db997b94960
#
_entry.id   4d7cd8de295f01fd45e44db997b94960
#
_cell.length_a   1.000
_cell.length_b   1.000
_cell.length_c   1.000
_cell.angle_alpha   90.00
_cell.angle_beta   90.00
_cell.angle_gamma   90.00
#
_symmetry.space_group_name_H-M   'P 1'
#
loop_
_entity.id
_entity.type
_entity.pdbx_description
1 polymer ?
#
loop_
_entity_poly.entity_id
_entity_poly.type
_entity_poly.pdbx_seq_one_letter_code
_entity_poly.pdbx_strand_id
1 'polypeptide(L)'
;MTDKTRSYYKTLLQIDQNLDRLVREIDVLNYLNPLNIEQEKKRFFGSKFSEDPVFKYRKLKFDPYTLQRQLFSQRLEDIPDEDIYKLYYDAVYEYSGLVQCVATVGKEKKFFYNSLRVFGTPTEKDVKNAKFILHFHKEEDAEEMVPRYNADQAQAYFQAFGERYPFKFRIRQSNSITGAAMALNSGELVVKKNRKFSDNDLKVLSNHEISVNMLTTFNGLAQTLRIFSHGFANNHPTQAGLGIFSEYMSDSLSLKRIKELAYRVLAADSLIKGYSFSDTFDLLYSQHKLDRETSWLISLRAHRGGGFTKDYQYLPGLKKVYDYYASKKDMGLLLTGKVALEDAELIEKLQQKELAQKNTHFPHSFQENRNTNDKLKFLLSNLK
;
A
#
# COMPACT_ATOMS: atom_id res chain seq x y z
N MET A 1 16.37 -25.52 -2.45
CA MET A 1 17.72 -25.06 -2.88
C MET A 1 18.73 -26.15 -2.62
N THR A 2 19.54 -26.52 -3.62
CA THR A 2 20.58 -27.56 -3.51
C THR A 2 21.78 -27.02 -2.71
N ASP A 3 22.63 -27.93 -2.15
CA ASP A 3 23.84 -27.54 -1.42
C ASP A 3 24.84 -26.79 -2.30
N LYS A 4 24.94 -27.15 -3.58
CA LYS A 4 25.77 -26.46 -4.58
C LYS A 4 25.31 -25.01 -4.78
N THR A 5 24.02 -24.79 -4.99
CA THR A 5 23.41 -23.46 -5.12
C THR A 5 23.60 -22.65 -3.86
N ARG A 6 23.43 -23.27 -2.69
CA ARG A 6 23.65 -22.63 -1.38
C ARG A 6 25.07 -22.18 -1.18
N SER A 7 26.05 -22.99 -1.57
CA SER A 7 27.48 -22.63 -1.47
C SER A 7 27.82 -21.45 -2.39
N TYR A 8 27.32 -21.47 -3.63
CA TYR A 8 27.55 -20.39 -4.60
C TYR A 8 26.97 -19.05 -4.16
N TYR A 9 25.76 -19.06 -3.57
CA TYR A 9 25.09 -17.84 -3.10
C TYR A 9 25.24 -17.57 -1.59
N LYS A 10 26.28 -18.13 -0.95
CA LYS A 10 26.50 -17.99 0.51
C LYS A 10 26.54 -16.53 0.95
N THR A 11 27.24 -15.67 0.24
CA THR A 11 27.35 -14.24 0.54
C THR A 11 25.99 -13.53 0.35
N LEU A 12 25.27 -13.83 -0.73
CA LEU A 12 23.92 -13.31 -0.95
C LEU A 12 22.99 -13.65 0.22
N LEU A 13 22.97 -14.91 0.66
CA LEU A 13 22.12 -15.34 1.78
C LEU A 13 22.47 -14.61 3.09
N GLN A 14 23.75 -14.33 3.30
CA GLN A 14 24.20 -13.55 4.47
C GLN A 14 23.75 -12.09 4.39
N ILE A 15 23.89 -11.46 3.22
CA ILE A 15 23.42 -10.09 2.96
C ILE A 15 21.91 -10.01 3.17
N ASP A 16 21.14 -10.94 2.60
CA ASP A 16 19.69 -11.00 2.72
C ASP A 16 19.22 -11.10 4.19
N GLN A 17 19.87 -11.97 4.98
CA GLN A 17 19.61 -12.08 6.42
C GLN A 17 19.98 -10.82 7.20
N ASN A 18 21.06 -10.13 6.82
CA ASN A 18 21.45 -8.86 7.45
C ASN A 18 20.40 -7.79 7.17
N LEU A 19 19.97 -7.65 5.90
CA LEU A 19 18.93 -6.70 5.50
C LEU A 19 17.60 -7.01 6.20
N ASP A 20 17.19 -8.27 6.29
CA ASP A 20 16.00 -8.70 7.02
C ASP A 20 16.00 -8.14 8.47
N ARG A 21 17.12 -8.20 9.17
CA ARG A 21 17.24 -7.65 10.53
C ARG A 21 17.13 -6.13 10.57
N LEU A 22 17.77 -5.43 9.63
CA LEU A 22 17.81 -3.98 9.58
C LEU A 22 16.45 -3.36 9.21
N VAL A 23 15.72 -3.96 8.26
CA VAL A 23 14.49 -3.36 7.75
C VAL A 23 13.26 -3.62 8.61
N ARG A 24 13.30 -4.59 9.53
CA ARG A 24 12.17 -4.90 10.44
C ARG A 24 11.73 -3.72 11.29
N GLU A 25 12.63 -2.78 11.59
CA GLU A 25 12.34 -1.61 12.41
C GLU A 25 11.75 -0.44 11.62
N ILE A 26 11.75 -0.53 10.27
CA ILE A 26 11.28 0.52 9.38
C ILE A 26 9.75 0.41 9.20
N ASP A 27 8.99 0.83 10.20
CA ASP A 27 7.52 0.94 10.12
C ASP A 27 7.10 2.38 9.81
N VAL A 28 7.16 2.75 8.52
CA VAL A 28 6.85 4.11 8.04
C VAL A 28 5.46 4.56 8.49
N LEU A 29 4.44 3.70 8.35
CA LEU A 29 3.06 4.09 8.64
C LEU A 29 2.81 4.31 10.13
N ASN A 30 3.49 3.58 11.01
CA ASN A 30 3.37 3.78 12.45
C ASN A 30 3.90 5.16 12.89
N TYR A 31 5.04 5.59 12.31
CA TYR A 31 5.60 6.92 12.60
C TYR A 31 4.84 8.04 11.90
N LEU A 32 4.27 7.77 10.73
CA LEU A 32 3.55 8.75 9.92
C LEU A 32 2.13 9.03 10.41
N ASN A 33 1.51 8.10 11.13
CA ASN A 33 0.16 8.30 11.66
C ASN A 33 0.17 9.30 12.83
N PRO A 34 -0.51 10.45 12.72
CA PRO A 34 -0.55 11.45 13.79
C PRO A 34 -1.19 10.92 15.07
N LEU A 35 -0.72 11.42 16.21
CA LEU A 35 -1.24 11.05 17.54
C LEU A 35 -2.51 11.81 17.93
N ASN A 36 -2.75 12.98 17.33
CA ASN A 36 -3.80 13.93 17.70
C ASN A 36 -4.85 14.15 16.61
N ILE A 37 -5.13 13.12 15.77
CA ILE A 37 -6.05 13.24 14.61
C ILE A 37 -7.41 13.80 15.03
N GLU A 38 -8.06 13.22 16.05
CA GLU A 38 -9.41 13.60 16.47
C GLU A 38 -9.46 15.02 17.06
N GLN A 39 -8.40 15.43 17.76
CA GLN A 39 -8.29 16.79 18.29
C GLN A 39 -8.18 17.81 17.14
N GLU A 40 -7.27 17.57 16.20
CA GLU A 40 -7.06 18.46 15.05
C GLU A 40 -8.27 18.51 14.12
N LYS A 41 -8.97 17.38 13.95
CA LYS A 41 -10.23 17.34 13.20
C LYS A 41 -11.30 18.25 13.81
N LYS A 42 -11.48 18.17 15.14
CA LYS A 42 -12.43 19.05 15.85
C LYS A 42 -12.06 20.52 15.70
N ARG A 43 -10.76 20.85 15.82
CA ARG A 43 -10.26 22.23 15.66
C ARG A 43 -10.49 22.74 14.23
N PHE A 44 -10.12 21.96 13.22
CA PHE A 44 -10.30 22.30 11.81
C PHE A 44 -11.77 22.53 11.44
N PHE A 45 -12.67 21.67 11.92
CA PHE A 45 -14.10 21.83 11.67
C PHE A 45 -14.69 23.01 12.46
N GLY A 46 -14.21 23.26 13.67
CA GLY A 46 -14.62 24.39 14.51
C GLY A 46 -14.21 25.75 13.95
N SER A 47 -13.05 25.82 13.27
CA SER A 47 -12.57 27.01 12.56
C SER A 47 -13.24 27.23 11.20
N LYS A 48 -14.27 26.47 10.85
CA LYS A 48 -14.90 26.47 9.51
C LYS A 48 -13.89 26.24 8.38
N PHE A 49 -12.94 25.33 8.61
CA PHE A 49 -11.91 24.86 7.67
C PHE A 49 -10.81 25.89 7.34
N SER A 50 -10.64 26.92 8.16
CA SER A 50 -9.68 28.01 7.90
C SER A 50 -8.32 27.84 8.57
N GLU A 51 -8.22 26.96 9.59
CA GLU A 51 -6.97 26.72 10.33
C GLU A 51 -6.42 25.36 10.03
N ASP A 52 -5.26 25.29 9.39
CA ASP A 52 -4.60 24.03 9.07
C ASP A 52 -4.30 23.18 10.32
N PRO A 53 -4.45 21.84 10.24
CA PRO A 53 -4.12 20.95 11.34
C PRO A 53 -2.63 20.96 11.68
N VAL A 54 -2.32 20.92 12.99
CA VAL A 54 -0.96 20.78 13.51
C VAL A 54 -0.76 19.38 14.08
N PHE A 55 -0.24 18.48 13.26
CA PHE A 55 -0.10 17.09 13.63
C PHE A 55 1.11 16.83 14.52
N LYS A 56 0.93 15.94 15.52
CA LYS A 56 1.98 15.43 16.42
C LYS A 56 2.31 13.99 16.08
N TYR A 57 3.60 13.65 16.12
CA TYR A 57 4.09 12.35 15.71
C TYR A 57 4.89 11.65 16.81
N ARG A 58 5.05 10.32 16.69
CA ARG A 58 5.85 9.51 17.59
C ARG A 58 7.34 9.86 17.45
N LYS A 59 8.07 9.82 18.56
CA LYS A 59 9.54 9.87 18.53
C LYS A 59 10.09 8.57 17.95
N LEU A 60 11.19 8.65 17.22
CA LEU A 60 11.89 7.48 16.72
C LEU A 60 12.42 6.63 17.87
N LYS A 61 12.40 5.32 17.70
CA LYS A 61 12.96 4.34 18.63
C LYS A 61 14.33 3.83 18.19
N PHE A 62 14.84 4.28 17.06
CA PHE A 62 16.14 3.92 16.50
C PHE A 62 16.86 5.17 15.99
N ASP A 63 18.19 5.09 15.83
CA ASP A 63 18.98 6.14 15.20
C ASP A 63 19.01 5.95 13.68
N PRO A 64 18.40 6.89 12.89
CA PRO A 64 18.32 6.76 11.45
C PRO A 64 19.69 6.82 10.76
N TYR A 65 20.66 7.55 11.31
CA TYR A 65 22.01 7.63 10.73
C TYR A 65 22.77 6.32 10.86
N THR A 66 22.70 5.69 12.03
CA THR A 66 23.30 4.38 12.26
C THR A 66 22.67 3.33 11.35
N LEU A 67 21.32 3.31 11.24
CA LEU A 67 20.62 2.36 10.39
C LEU A 67 20.98 2.54 8.90
N GLN A 68 21.03 3.78 8.39
CA GLN A 68 21.46 4.05 7.03
C GLN A 68 22.91 3.60 6.76
N ARG A 69 23.83 3.88 7.68
CA ARG A 69 25.23 3.42 7.58
C ARG A 69 25.30 1.89 7.50
N GLN A 70 24.51 1.18 8.32
CA GLN A 70 24.43 -0.28 8.27
C GLN A 70 23.83 -0.81 6.97
N LEU A 71 22.82 -0.16 6.40
CA LEU A 71 22.27 -0.52 5.10
C LEU A 71 23.32 -0.41 3.98
N PHE A 72 24.10 0.69 3.95
CA PHE A 72 25.13 0.91 2.94
C PHE A 72 26.46 0.17 3.21
N SER A 73 26.63 -0.45 4.39
CA SER A 73 27.81 -1.26 4.69
C SER A 73 27.69 -2.72 4.21
N GLN A 74 26.58 -3.11 3.59
CA GLN A 74 26.44 -4.44 3.00
C GLN A 74 27.36 -4.56 1.78
N ARG A 75 28.09 -5.65 1.71
CA ARG A 75 29.06 -5.93 0.63
C ARG A 75 28.35 -6.46 -0.61
N LEU A 76 27.54 -5.60 -1.25
CA LEU A 76 26.71 -6.00 -2.40
C LEU A 76 27.57 -6.43 -3.59
N GLU A 77 28.77 -5.87 -3.73
CA GLU A 77 29.76 -6.22 -4.75
C GLU A 77 30.20 -7.69 -4.72
N ASP A 78 29.99 -8.37 -3.63
CA ASP A 78 30.26 -9.80 -3.50
C ASP A 78 29.10 -10.69 -4.01
N ILE A 79 27.99 -10.12 -4.49
CA ILE A 79 26.90 -10.86 -5.11
C ILE A 79 27.33 -11.25 -6.53
N PRO A 80 27.38 -12.57 -6.84
CA PRO A 80 28.00 -13.03 -8.10
C PRO A 80 27.14 -12.83 -9.35
N ASP A 81 25.88 -12.43 -9.20
CA ASP A 81 24.90 -12.29 -10.26
C ASP A 81 24.48 -10.83 -10.40
N GLU A 82 24.61 -10.25 -11.59
CA GLU A 82 24.38 -8.82 -11.84
C GLU A 82 22.91 -8.42 -11.63
N ASP A 83 21.95 -9.23 -12.08
CA ASP A 83 20.51 -8.95 -11.90
C ASP A 83 20.17 -8.96 -10.40
N ILE A 84 20.74 -9.90 -9.63
CA ILE A 84 20.53 -10.00 -8.18
C ILE A 84 21.25 -8.87 -7.45
N TYR A 85 22.47 -8.52 -7.86
CA TYR A 85 23.18 -7.36 -7.34
C TYR A 85 22.32 -6.10 -7.48
N LYS A 86 21.78 -5.86 -8.69
CA LYS A 86 20.92 -4.70 -8.95
C LYS A 86 19.67 -4.71 -8.08
N LEU A 87 19.01 -5.86 -7.91
CA LEU A 87 17.84 -5.99 -7.04
C LEU A 87 18.14 -5.54 -5.61
N TYR A 88 19.24 -6.02 -5.02
CA TYR A 88 19.63 -5.67 -3.66
C TYR A 88 20.13 -4.23 -3.54
N TYR A 89 20.82 -3.73 -4.55
CA TYR A 89 21.24 -2.34 -4.63
C TYR A 89 20.02 -1.40 -4.59
N ASP A 90 19.05 -1.61 -5.47
CA ASP A 90 17.83 -0.81 -5.53
C ASP A 90 17.04 -0.89 -4.21
N ALA A 91 16.93 -2.08 -3.61
CA ALA A 91 16.27 -2.28 -2.32
C ALA A 91 16.96 -1.52 -1.17
N VAL A 92 18.29 -1.56 -1.08
CA VAL A 92 19.06 -0.81 -0.06
C VAL A 92 18.81 0.70 -0.20
N TYR A 93 18.80 1.23 -1.42
CA TYR A 93 18.51 2.64 -1.67
C TYR A 93 17.06 3.01 -1.29
N GLU A 94 16.07 2.16 -1.60
CA GLU A 94 14.69 2.41 -1.20
C GLU A 94 14.54 2.35 0.33
N TYR A 95 15.09 1.35 1.01
CA TYR A 95 15.05 1.27 2.48
C TYR A 95 15.73 2.47 3.13
N SER A 96 16.88 2.92 2.62
CA SER A 96 17.50 4.16 3.07
C SER A 96 16.61 5.38 2.88
N GLY A 97 15.90 5.46 1.75
CA GLY A 97 14.89 6.50 1.48
C GLY A 97 13.73 6.46 2.48
N LEU A 98 13.22 5.26 2.81
CA LEU A 98 12.18 5.08 3.83
C LEU A 98 12.65 5.52 5.22
N VAL A 99 13.90 5.21 5.59
CA VAL A 99 14.52 5.70 6.83
C VAL A 99 14.57 7.23 6.86
N GLN A 100 14.94 7.88 5.75
CA GLN A 100 14.93 9.34 5.65
C GLN A 100 13.53 9.94 5.75
N CYS A 101 12.52 9.30 5.14
CA CYS A 101 11.13 9.69 5.33
C CYS A 101 10.77 9.67 6.82
N VAL A 102 11.02 8.56 7.53
CA VAL A 102 10.70 8.42 8.96
C VAL A 102 11.46 9.46 9.80
N ALA A 103 12.73 9.70 9.52
CA ALA A 103 13.58 10.68 10.23
C ALA A 103 13.10 12.14 10.07
N THR A 104 12.32 12.40 9.05
CA THR A 104 11.85 13.77 8.72
C THR A 104 10.35 13.98 8.90
N VAL A 105 9.62 13.00 9.44
CA VAL A 105 8.19 13.12 9.75
C VAL A 105 7.92 14.37 10.59
N GLY A 106 6.96 15.20 10.16
CA GLY A 106 6.62 16.48 10.78
C GLY A 106 7.57 17.63 10.46
N LYS A 107 8.60 17.41 9.64
CA LYS A 107 9.54 18.47 9.18
C LYS A 107 9.18 18.95 7.76
N GLU A 108 7.89 19.11 7.47
CA GLU A 108 7.29 19.65 6.23
C GLU A 108 8.12 19.42 4.96
N LYS A 109 8.77 20.47 4.42
CA LYS A 109 9.53 20.42 3.16
C LYS A 109 10.54 19.27 3.09
N LYS A 110 11.20 18.93 4.21
CA LYS A 110 12.19 17.83 4.24
C LYS A 110 11.49 16.47 4.10
N PHE A 111 10.37 16.29 4.79
CA PHE A 111 9.58 15.07 4.65
C PHE A 111 9.00 14.96 3.25
N PHE A 112 8.40 16.04 2.73
CA PHE A 112 7.83 16.06 1.38
C PHE A 112 8.86 15.67 0.32
N TYR A 113 10.06 16.28 0.36
CA TYR A 113 11.16 15.93 -0.55
C TYR A 113 11.51 14.43 -0.49
N ASN A 114 11.62 13.86 0.71
CA ASN A 114 11.91 12.44 0.87
C ASN A 114 10.75 11.56 0.39
N SER A 115 9.51 11.98 0.62
CA SER A 115 8.32 11.31 0.10
C SER A 115 8.30 11.26 -1.43
N LEU A 116 8.66 12.38 -2.08
CA LEU A 116 8.79 12.45 -3.56
C LEU A 116 9.86 11.49 -4.09
N ARG A 117 11.00 11.40 -3.40
CA ARG A 117 12.09 10.51 -3.83
C ARG A 117 11.71 9.03 -3.76
N VAL A 118 10.94 8.62 -2.75
CA VAL A 118 10.57 7.21 -2.52
C VAL A 118 9.32 6.83 -3.30
N PHE A 119 8.29 7.68 -3.30
CA PHE A 119 6.97 7.33 -3.83
C PHE A 119 6.65 8.03 -5.15
N GLY A 120 7.46 8.99 -5.57
CA GLY A 120 7.20 9.77 -6.77
C GLY A 120 6.01 10.71 -6.66
N THR A 121 5.52 11.16 -7.81
CA THR A 121 4.40 12.07 -7.99
C THR A 121 3.41 11.54 -9.01
N PRO A 122 2.11 11.93 -8.94
CA PRO A 122 1.19 11.69 -10.04
C PRO A 122 1.74 12.29 -11.35
N THR A 123 1.68 11.53 -12.42
CA THR A 123 1.96 12.02 -13.76
C THR A 123 0.74 12.75 -14.34
N GLU A 124 0.92 13.51 -15.42
CA GLU A 124 -0.23 14.08 -16.14
C GLU A 124 -1.23 13.01 -16.59
N LYS A 125 -0.74 11.82 -16.95
CA LYS A 125 -1.55 10.67 -17.32
C LYS A 125 -2.41 10.20 -16.15
N ASP A 126 -1.84 10.11 -14.94
CA ASP A 126 -2.58 9.72 -13.73
C ASP A 126 -3.68 10.73 -13.40
N VAL A 127 -3.39 12.03 -13.51
CA VAL A 127 -4.36 13.10 -13.30
C VAL A 127 -5.47 13.06 -14.35
N LYS A 128 -5.14 12.81 -15.63
CA LYS A 128 -6.13 12.65 -16.70
C LYS A 128 -7.03 11.42 -16.45
N ASN A 129 -6.46 10.30 -16.03
CA ASN A 129 -7.21 9.10 -15.66
C ASN A 129 -8.14 9.37 -14.45
N ALA A 130 -7.65 10.05 -13.43
CA ALA A 130 -8.45 10.44 -12.28
C ALA A 130 -9.66 11.30 -12.70
N LYS A 131 -9.42 12.34 -13.49
CA LYS A 131 -10.50 13.20 -14.02
C LYS A 131 -11.49 12.42 -14.86
N PHE A 132 -11.04 11.50 -15.72
CA PHE A 132 -11.91 10.64 -16.53
C PHE A 132 -12.86 9.83 -15.64
N ILE A 133 -12.36 9.18 -14.59
CA ILE A 133 -13.20 8.44 -13.63
C ILE A 133 -14.23 9.36 -12.96
N LEU A 134 -13.85 10.57 -12.61
CA LEU A 134 -14.74 11.51 -11.91
C LEU A 134 -15.90 12.04 -12.76
N HIS A 135 -15.84 11.95 -14.10
CA HIS A 135 -16.94 12.30 -14.99
C HIS A 135 -18.12 11.32 -14.94
N PHE A 136 -17.92 10.08 -14.48
CA PHE A 136 -19.02 9.13 -14.36
C PHE A 136 -19.98 9.56 -13.24
N HIS A 137 -21.30 9.44 -13.50
CA HIS A 137 -22.29 9.80 -12.50
C HIS A 137 -22.19 8.91 -11.25
N LYS A 138 -22.45 9.52 -10.10
CA LYS A 138 -22.54 8.79 -8.83
C LYS A 138 -23.74 7.83 -8.90
N GLU A 139 -23.53 6.58 -8.54
CA GLU A 139 -24.62 5.63 -8.30
C GLU A 139 -25.19 5.87 -6.91
N GLU A 140 -26.48 5.57 -6.71
CA GLU A 140 -27.07 5.55 -5.37
C GLU A 140 -26.35 4.52 -4.52
N ASP A 141 -26.11 4.86 -3.24
CA ASP A 141 -25.47 3.93 -2.32
C ASP A 141 -26.42 2.74 -2.09
N ALA A 142 -26.00 1.56 -2.52
CA ALA A 142 -26.73 0.32 -2.28
C ALA A 142 -26.84 0.03 -0.77
N GLU A 143 -27.80 -0.77 -0.35
CA GLU A 143 -27.98 -1.16 1.05
C GLU A 143 -26.72 -1.76 1.66
N GLU A 144 -25.92 -2.47 0.87
CA GLU A 144 -24.62 -3.04 1.26
C GLU A 144 -23.58 -1.98 1.68
N MET A 145 -23.78 -0.69 1.35
CA MET A 145 -22.89 0.42 1.72
C MET A 145 -23.24 1.05 3.06
N VAL A 146 -24.35 0.66 3.70
CA VAL A 146 -24.78 1.22 4.98
C VAL A 146 -23.93 0.64 6.12
N PRO A 147 -23.20 1.46 6.89
CA PRO A 147 -22.39 0.98 8.02
C PRO A 147 -23.27 0.49 9.18
N ARG A 148 -23.20 -0.81 9.47
CA ARG A 148 -24.01 -1.45 10.54
C ARG A 148 -23.21 -2.27 11.55
N TYR A 149 -22.03 -2.78 11.17
CA TYR A 149 -21.21 -3.64 12.00
C TYR A 149 -20.21 -2.84 12.84
N ASN A 150 -20.06 -3.18 14.12
CA ASN A 150 -19.00 -2.62 14.96
C ASN A 150 -17.65 -3.34 14.73
N ALA A 151 -16.60 -2.91 15.42
CA ALA A 151 -15.25 -3.47 15.25
C ALA A 151 -15.16 -4.95 15.70
N ASP A 152 -15.92 -5.39 16.71
CA ASP A 152 -15.92 -6.79 17.17
C ASP A 152 -16.57 -7.71 16.13
N GLN A 153 -17.68 -7.28 15.55
CA GLN A 153 -18.37 -8.00 14.48
C GLN A 153 -17.50 -8.07 13.22
N ALA A 154 -16.82 -6.97 12.86
CA ALA A 154 -15.88 -6.94 11.74
C ALA A 154 -14.69 -7.89 12.00
N GLN A 155 -14.15 -7.91 13.22
CA GLN A 155 -13.08 -8.84 13.61
C GLN A 155 -13.51 -10.30 13.46
N ALA A 156 -14.71 -10.65 13.94
CA ALA A 156 -15.25 -12.01 13.79
C ALA A 156 -15.39 -12.40 12.31
N TYR A 157 -15.88 -11.48 11.47
CA TYR A 157 -15.98 -11.70 10.03
C TYR A 157 -14.61 -11.94 9.38
N PHE A 158 -13.62 -11.12 9.69
CA PHE A 158 -12.26 -11.26 9.15
C PHE A 158 -11.58 -12.55 9.61
N GLN A 159 -11.84 -12.97 10.86
CA GLN A 159 -11.34 -14.24 11.36
C GLN A 159 -11.92 -15.42 10.57
N ALA A 160 -13.25 -15.47 10.39
CA ALA A 160 -13.93 -16.49 9.61
C ALA A 160 -13.51 -16.49 8.14
N PHE A 161 -13.33 -15.29 7.54
CA PHE A 161 -12.82 -15.18 6.19
C PHE A 161 -11.40 -15.73 6.07
N GLY A 162 -10.56 -15.50 7.06
CA GLY A 162 -9.17 -15.96 7.12
C GLY A 162 -9.01 -17.48 7.20
N GLU A 163 -10.00 -18.20 7.73
CA GLU A 163 -10.01 -19.68 7.80
C GLU A 163 -9.95 -20.35 6.43
N ARG A 164 -10.25 -19.62 5.36
CA ARG A 164 -10.11 -20.08 3.97
C ARG A 164 -8.66 -20.23 3.52
N TYR A 165 -7.71 -19.66 4.28
CA TYR A 165 -6.29 -19.66 3.97
C TYR A 165 -5.51 -20.52 4.94
N PRO A 166 -4.45 -21.21 4.51
CA PRO A 166 -3.66 -22.08 5.36
C PRO A 166 -2.69 -21.34 6.30
N PHE A 167 -2.62 -20.02 6.23
CA PHE A 167 -1.82 -19.21 7.14
C PHE A 167 -2.64 -18.66 8.29
N LYS A 168 -2.02 -18.51 9.45
CA LYS A 168 -2.66 -17.95 10.66
C LYS A 168 -2.16 -16.54 10.90
N PHE A 169 -3.06 -15.65 11.29
CA PHE A 169 -2.77 -14.26 11.62
C PHE A 169 -3.51 -13.82 12.88
N ARG A 170 -3.05 -12.72 13.46
CA ARG A 170 -3.70 -12.11 14.62
C ARG A 170 -4.51 -10.91 14.19
N ILE A 171 -5.60 -10.62 14.93
CA ILE A 171 -6.38 -9.41 14.72
C ILE A 171 -6.34 -8.60 16.02
N ARG A 172 -6.06 -7.30 15.91
CA ARG A 172 -6.22 -6.36 17.03
C ARG A 172 -6.95 -5.10 16.59
N GLN A 173 -7.55 -4.43 17.55
CA GLN A 173 -8.24 -3.17 17.33
C GLN A 173 -7.37 -1.98 17.75
N SER A 174 -7.42 -0.88 16.98
CA SER A 174 -6.68 0.35 17.31
C SER A 174 -7.35 1.57 16.67
N ASN A 175 -7.27 2.70 17.36
CA ASN A 175 -7.64 4.01 16.79
C ASN A 175 -6.46 4.73 16.13
N SER A 176 -5.24 4.19 16.23
CA SER A 176 -4.03 4.85 15.73
C SER A 176 -3.78 4.65 14.22
N ILE A 177 -4.66 3.96 13.49
CA ILE A 177 -4.59 3.81 12.03
C ILE A 177 -5.52 4.81 11.34
N THR A 178 -5.10 5.31 10.17
CA THR A 178 -5.91 6.22 9.35
C THR A 178 -6.94 5.47 8.49
N GLY A 179 -6.64 4.23 8.07
CA GLY A 179 -7.54 3.36 7.33
C GLY A 179 -8.56 2.63 8.20
N ALA A 180 -9.49 1.92 7.58
CA ALA A 180 -10.49 1.10 8.24
C ALA A 180 -9.89 -0.21 8.80
N ALA A 181 -8.99 -0.83 8.06
CA ALA A 181 -8.13 -1.92 8.48
C ALA A 181 -6.77 -1.82 7.79
N MET A 182 -5.77 -2.56 8.28
CA MET A 182 -4.42 -2.59 7.73
C MET A 182 -3.72 -3.89 8.10
N ALA A 183 -3.26 -4.63 7.10
CA ALA A 183 -2.37 -5.77 7.31
C ALA A 183 -0.93 -5.29 7.55
N LEU A 184 -0.28 -5.87 8.55
CA LEU A 184 1.13 -5.62 8.89
C LEU A 184 2.01 -6.76 8.41
N ASN A 185 3.28 -6.44 8.13
CA ASN A 185 4.29 -7.45 7.76
C ASN A 185 4.58 -8.49 8.86
N SER A 186 4.14 -8.21 10.09
CA SER A 186 4.20 -9.14 11.21
C SER A 186 3.14 -10.25 11.19
N GLY A 187 2.27 -10.30 10.18
CA GLY A 187 1.14 -11.22 10.12
C GLY A 187 0.01 -10.82 11.08
N GLU A 188 -0.21 -9.52 11.28
CA GLU A 188 -1.28 -8.97 12.11
C GLU A 188 -2.20 -8.08 11.27
N LEU A 189 -3.52 -8.22 11.46
CA LEU A 189 -4.53 -7.32 10.91
C LEU A 189 -4.96 -6.33 11.99
N VAL A 190 -4.77 -5.03 11.74
CA VAL A 190 -5.24 -3.98 12.65
C VAL A 190 -6.56 -3.41 12.14
N VAL A 191 -7.60 -3.45 12.95
CA VAL A 191 -8.95 -2.96 12.64
C VAL A 191 -9.22 -1.67 13.39
N LYS A 192 -9.83 -0.67 12.73
CA LYS A 192 -10.18 0.62 13.36
C LYS A 192 -11.26 0.42 14.41
N LYS A 193 -10.94 0.70 15.70
CA LYS A 193 -11.81 0.42 16.84
C LYS A 193 -13.12 1.23 16.82
N ASN A 194 -13.02 2.53 16.58
CA ASN A 194 -14.18 3.45 16.67
C ASN A 194 -14.80 3.69 15.28
N ARG A 195 -14.94 2.62 14.44
CA ARG A 195 -15.59 2.69 13.14
C ARG A 195 -16.73 1.67 13.07
N LYS A 196 -17.79 2.02 12.36
CA LYS A 196 -18.77 1.06 11.84
C LYS A 196 -18.41 0.66 10.42
N PHE A 197 -18.70 -0.58 10.07
CA PHE A 197 -18.40 -1.20 8.78
C PHE A 197 -19.71 -1.57 8.08
N SER A 198 -19.74 -1.43 6.78
CA SER A 198 -20.81 -1.94 5.91
C SER A 198 -20.48 -3.37 5.42
N ASP A 199 -21.45 -4.05 4.82
CA ASP A 199 -21.20 -5.36 4.16
C ASP A 199 -20.12 -5.23 3.09
N ASN A 200 -20.18 -4.14 2.30
CA ASN A 200 -19.16 -3.89 1.29
C ASN A 200 -17.78 -3.59 1.89
N ASP A 201 -17.70 -2.83 3.00
CA ASP A 201 -16.43 -2.63 3.71
C ASP A 201 -15.80 -3.98 4.10
N LEU A 202 -16.59 -4.91 4.64
CA LEU A 202 -16.11 -6.22 5.05
C LEU A 202 -15.57 -7.03 3.86
N LYS A 203 -16.29 -7.05 2.73
CA LYS A 203 -15.86 -7.72 1.50
C LYS A 203 -14.58 -7.09 0.94
N VAL A 204 -14.54 -5.77 0.79
CA VAL A 204 -13.39 -5.00 0.29
C VAL A 204 -12.15 -5.26 1.13
N LEU A 205 -12.25 -5.06 2.46
CA LEU A 205 -11.10 -5.19 3.36
C LEU A 205 -10.61 -6.64 3.45
N SER A 206 -11.49 -7.63 3.40
CA SER A 206 -11.07 -9.04 3.36
C SER A 206 -10.27 -9.37 2.10
N ASN A 207 -10.75 -8.93 0.94
CA ASN A 207 -10.09 -9.20 -0.33
C ASN A 207 -8.78 -8.40 -0.46
N HIS A 208 -8.74 -7.16 0.00
CA HIS A 208 -7.55 -6.32 -0.06
C HIS A 208 -6.49 -6.73 0.97
N GLU A 209 -6.88 -6.78 2.24
CA GLU A 209 -5.91 -6.92 3.34
C GLU A 209 -5.53 -8.38 3.61
N ILE A 210 -6.51 -9.32 3.57
CA ILE A 210 -6.23 -10.72 3.88
C ILE A 210 -5.82 -11.47 2.61
N SER A 211 -6.64 -11.38 1.54
CA SER A 211 -6.39 -12.14 0.30
C SER A 211 -5.17 -11.66 -0.46
N VAL A 212 -4.72 -10.40 -0.30
CA VAL A 212 -3.55 -9.88 -1.02
C VAL A 212 -2.44 -9.48 -0.06
N ASN A 213 -2.63 -8.44 0.78
CA ASN A 213 -1.52 -7.89 1.55
C ASN A 213 -0.91 -8.91 2.54
N MET A 214 -1.75 -9.68 3.22
CA MET A 214 -1.31 -10.71 4.14
C MET A 214 -0.79 -11.94 3.39
N LEU A 215 -1.50 -12.37 2.34
CA LEU A 215 -1.09 -13.50 1.52
C LEU A 215 0.31 -13.29 0.91
N THR A 216 0.58 -12.13 0.31
CA THR A 216 1.91 -11.82 -0.24
C THR A 216 2.98 -11.75 0.84
N THR A 217 2.63 -11.32 2.07
CA THR A 217 3.54 -11.39 3.22
C THR A 217 3.90 -12.84 3.55
N PHE A 218 2.92 -13.74 3.65
CA PHE A 218 3.17 -15.16 3.96
C PHE A 218 3.87 -15.89 2.82
N ASN A 219 3.52 -15.63 1.56
CA ASN A 219 4.27 -16.15 0.41
C ASN A 219 5.73 -15.68 0.45
N GLY A 220 5.98 -14.40 0.74
CA GLY A 220 7.32 -13.85 0.87
C GLY A 220 8.12 -14.46 2.02
N LEU A 221 7.48 -14.72 3.17
CA LEU A 221 8.11 -15.41 4.30
C LEU A 221 8.47 -16.88 4.00
N ALA A 222 7.76 -17.53 3.09
CA ALA A 222 8.04 -18.87 2.63
C ALA A 222 9.20 -18.94 1.60
N GLN A 223 9.63 -17.80 1.04
CA GLN A 223 10.71 -17.76 0.07
C GLN A 223 12.08 -18.00 0.70
N THR A 224 13.03 -18.43 -0.12
CA THR A 224 14.43 -18.62 0.26
C THR A 224 15.06 -17.29 0.69
N LEU A 225 14.78 -16.22 -0.05
CA LEU A 225 15.27 -14.87 0.20
C LEU A 225 14.24 -14.05 0.98
N ARG A 226 14.65 -13.44 2.08
CA ARG A 226 13.79 -12.65 2.97
C ARG A 226 13.32 -11.34 2.35
N ILE A 227 14.03 -10.83 1.35
CA ILE A 227 13.65 -9.63 0.62
C ILE A 227 12.23 -9.71 0.04
N PHE A 228 11.73 -10.92 -0.31
CA PHE A 228 10.36 -11.12 -0.77
C PHE A 228 9.30 -10.73 0.26
N SER A 229 9.59 -10.86 1.55
CA SER A 229 8.64 -10.49 2.62
C SER A 229 8.68 -9.01 2.96
N HIS A 230 9.83 -8.35 2.81
CA HIS A 230 10.00 -6.93 3.10
C HIS A 230 9.63 -6.04 1.92
N GLY A 231 9.97 -6.47 0.73
CA GLY A 231 9.62 -5.85 -0.54
C GLY A 231 10.81 -5.46 -1.38
N PHE A 232 10.68 -5.71 -2.68
CA PHE A 232 11.55 -5.19 -3.71
C PHE A 232 11.38 -3.68 -3.83
N ALA A 233 12.36 -2.98 -4.39
CA ALA A 233 12.19 -1.58 -4.73
C ALA A 233 10.96 -1.39 -5.64
N ASN A 234 10.26 -0.28 -5.48
CA ASN A 234 9.05 0.05 -6.25
C ASN A 234 7.90 -0.98 -6.19
N ASN A 235 7.85 -1.84 -5.16
CA ASN A 235 6.77 -2.82 -5.01
C ASN A 235 5.40 -2.19 -4.70
N HIS A 236 5.37 -0.98 -4.16
CA HIS A 236 4.14 -0.35 -3.65
C HIS A 236 3.01 -0.20 -4.68
N PRO A 237 3.23 0.27 -5.92
CA PRO A 237 2.17 0.34 -6.93
C PRO A 237 1.59 -1.04 -7.24
N THR A 238 2.44 -2.08 -7.33
CA THR A 238 2.00 -3.46 -7.58
C THR A 238 1.14 -3.98 -6.44
N GLN A 239 1.59 -3.85 -5.18
CA GLN A 239 0.84 -4.32 -4.02
C GLN A 239 -0.49 -3.58 -3.86
N ALA A 240 -0.51 -2.24 -4.04
CA ALA A 240 -1.73 -1.45 -4.04
C ALA A 240 -2.68 -1.87 -5.18
N GLY A 241 -2.13 -2.08 -6.37
CA GLY A 241 -2.88 -2.53 -7.54
C GLY A 241 -3.50 -3.91 -7.37
N LEU A 242 -2.74 -4.88 -6.86
CA LEU A 242 -3.23 -6.24 -6.56
C LEU A 242 -4.38 -6.21 -5.55
N GLY A 243 -4.28 -5.37 -4.50
CA GLY A 243 -5.35 -5.21 -3.52
C GLY A 243 -6.66 -4.73 -4.16
N ILE A 244 -6.61 -3.65 -4.94
CA ILE A 244 -7.80 -3.13 -5.63
C ILE A 244 -8.26 -4.07 -6.75
N PHE A 245 -7.35 -4.75 -7.43
CA PHE A 245 -7.70 -5.75 -8.42
C PHE A 245 -8.42 -6.95 -7.80
N SER A 246 -8.07 -7.35 -6.58
CA SER A 246 -8.81 -8.36 -5.81
C SER A 246 -10.23 -7.90 -5.46
N GLU A 247 -10.41 -6.61 -5.13
CA GLU A 247 -11.73 -6.01 -4.96
C GLU A 247 -12.55 -6.10 -6.27
N TYR A 248 -11.92 -5.82 -7.44
CA TYR A 248 -12.55 -5.94 -8.76
C TYR A 248 -12.95 -7.38 -9.08
N MET A 249 -12.04 -8.34 -8.94
CA MET A 249 -12.27 -9.74 -9.27
C MET A 249 -13.35 -10.39 -8.39
N SER A 250 -13.52 -9.93 -7.15
CA SER A 250 -14.50 -10.42 -6.19
C SER A 250 -15.86 -9.71 -6.24
N ASP A 251 -16.08 -8.82 -7.22
CA ASP A 251 -17.29 -7.98 -7.35
C ASP A 251 -17.56 -7.09 -6.11
N SER A 252 -16.49 -6.69 -5.40
CA SER A 252 -16.61 -5.78 -4.24
C SER A 252 -16.13 -4.36 -4.53
N LEU A 253 -15.47 -4.11 -5.68
CA LEU A 253 -15.08 -2.78 -6.12
C LEU A 253 -16.31 -2.01 -6.60
N SER A 254 -16.58 -0.86 -6.01
CA SER A 254 -17.67 0.03 -6.42
C SER A 254 -17.16 1.24 -7.21
N LEU A 255 -18.07 1.90 -7.96
CA LEU A 255 -17.77 3.19 -8.60
C LEU A 255 -17.36 4.25 -7.56
N LYS A 256 -17.99 4.26 -6.38
CA LYS A 256 -17.63 5.13 -5.26
C LYS A 256 -16.19 4.90 -4.83
N ARG A 257 -15.78 3.63 -4.72
CA ARG A 257 -14.43 3.23 -4.32
C ARG A 257 -13.36 3.68 -5.33
N ILE A 258 -13.58 3.46 -6.62
CA ILE A 258 -12.61 3.88 -7.65
C ILE A 258 -12.53 5.41 -7.77
N LYS A 259 -13.64 6.14 -7.55
CA LYS A 259 -13.63 7.60 -7.44
C LYS A 259 -12.81 8.08 -6.23
N GLU A 260 -12.90 7.39 -5.09
CA GLU A 260 -12.04 7.71 -3.94
C GLU A 260 -10.55 7.60 -4.30
N LEU A 261 -10.15 6.58 -5.08
CA LEU A 261 -8.78 6.47 -5.58
C LEU A 261 -8.41 7.63 -6.52
N ALA A 262 -9.33 8.05 -7.38
CA ALA A 262 -9.12 9.20 -8.25
C ALA A 262 -8.93 10.50 -7.45
N TYR A 263 -9.71 10.72 -6.38
CA TYR A 263 -9.51 11.86 -5.49
C TYR A 263 -8.18 11.82 -4.74
N ARG A 264 -7.64 10.63 -4.40
CA ARG A 264 -6.29 10.51 -3.82
C ARG A 264 -5.20 10.95 -4.80
N VAL A 265 -5.37 10.71 -6.11
CA VAL A 265 -4.48 11.24 -7.14
C VAL A 265 -4.53 12.77 -7.17
N LEU A 266 -5.74 13.37 -7.14
CA LEU A 266 -5.89 14.83 -7.13
C LEU A 266 -5.32 15.47 -5.85
N ALA A 267 -5.49 14.81 -4.70
CA ALA A 267 -4.92 15.29 -3.44
C ALA A 267 -3.38 15.21 -3.42
N ALA A 268 -2.77 14.19 -4.03
CA ALA A 268 -1.32 14.14 -4.19
C ALA A 268 -0.82 15.19 -5.21
N ASP A 269 -1.56 15.44 -6.29
CA ASP A 269 -1.26 16.48 -7.27
C ASP A 269 -1.36 17.90 -6.65
N SER A 270 -2.30 18.12 -5.72
CA SER A 270 -2.42 19.40 -5.01
C SER A 270 -1.18 19.72 -4.15
N LEU A 271 -0.54 18.70 -3.55
CA LEU A 271 0.72 18.87 -2.82
C LEU A 271 1.84 19.41 -3.74
N ILE A 272 1.91 18.88 -4.97
CA ILE A 272 2.92 19.32 -5.97
C ILE A 272 2.67 20.77 -6.37
N LYS A 273 1.41 21.21 -6.38
CA LYS A 273 1.01 22.58 -6.66
C LYS A 273 1.17 23.52 -5.47
N GLY A 274 1.64 23.01 -4.33
CA GLY A 274 1.88 23.80 -3.13
C GLY A 274 0.64 24.13 -2.31
N TYR A 275 -0.46 23.37 -2.48
CA TYR A 275 -1.69 23.57 -1.69
C TYR A 275 -1.45 23.24 -0.22
N SER A 276 -2.02 24.07 0.65
CA SER A 276 -2.14 23.80 2.09
C SER A 276 -3.15 22.69 2.36
N PHE A 277 -3.28 22.28 3.62
CA PHE A 277 -4.31 21.33 4.02
C PHE A 277 -5.72 21.85 3.72
N SER A 278 -5.97 23.13 4.07
CA SER A 278 -7.24 23.81 3.82
C SER A 278 -7.56 23.89 2.33
N ASP A 279 -6.55 24.20 1.48
CA ASP A 279 -6.74 24.27 0.01
C ASP A 279 -7.08 22.90 -0.58
N THR A 280 -6.39 21.82 -0.12
CA THR A 280 -6.69 20.47 -0.57
C THR A 280 -8.08 20.01 -0.09
N PHE A 281 -8.45 20.37 1.15
CA PHE A 281 -9.79 20.10 1.66
C PHE A 281 -10.86 20.84 0.86
N ASP A 282 -10.65 22.13 0.54
CA ASP A 282 -11.58 22.94 -0.27
C ASP A 282 -11.73 22.37 -1.69
N LEU A 283 -10.64 21.96 -2.33
CA LEU A 283 -10.67 21.27 -3.61
C LEU A 283 -11.62 20.07 -3.56
N LEU A 284 -11.55 19.24 -2.51
CA LEU A 284 -12.36 18.03 -2.40
C LEU A 284 -13.80 18.35 -1.97
N TYR A 285 -13.97 19.17 -0.93
CA TYR A 285 -15.25 19.46 -0.32
C TYR A 285 -16.10 20.42 -1.14
N SER A 286 -15.54 21.60 -1.51
CA SER A 286 -16.29 22.66 -2.17
C SER A 286 -16.36 22.47 -3.68
N GLN A 287 -15.23 22.12 -4.34
CA GLN A 287 -15.19 22.02 -5.80
C GLN A 287 -15.72 20.67 -6.30
N HIS A 288 -15.30 19.56 -5.65
CA HIS A 288 -15.73 18.20 -6.02
C HIS A 288 -16.97 17.71 -5.26
N LYS A 289 -17.50 18.49 -4.32
CA LYS A 289 -18.73 18.17 -3.56
C LYS A 289 -18.68 16.83 -2.81
N LEU A 290 -17.49 16.45 -2.33
CA LEU A 290 -17.38 15.32 -1.43
C LEU A 290 -17.96 15.68 -0.06
N ASP A 291 -18.40 14.65 0.69
CA ASP A 291 -18.77 14.86 2.07
C ASP A 291 -17.55 15.28 2.92
N ARG A 292 -17.84 15.95 4.03
CA ARG A 292 -16.86 16.54 4.93
C ARG A 292 -15.87 15.52 5.50
N GLU A 293 -16.35 14.33 5.83
CA GLU A 293 -15.54 13.28 6.46
C GLU A 293 -14.56 12.65 5.46
N THR A 294 -15.04 12.37 4.25
CA THR A 294 -14.20 11.85 3.15
C THR A 294 -13.16 12.87 2.74
N SER A 295 -13.54 14.16 2.60
CA SER A 295 -12.61 15.25 2.27
C SER A 295 -11.50 15.38 3.33
N TRP A 296 -11.87 15.35 4.61
CA TRP A 296 -10.90 15.35 5.71
C TRP A 296 -9.94 14.16 5.64
N LEU A 297 -10.46 12.95 5.45
CA LEU A 297 -9.65 11.74 5.45
C LEU A 297 -8.64 11.74 4.29
N ILE A 298 -9.06 12.14 3.09
CA ILE A 298 -8.17 12.20 1.93
C ILE A 298 -7.10 13.30 2.12
N SER A 299 -7.48 14.49 2.60
CA SER A 299 -6.54 15.57 2.90
C SER A 299 -5.54 15.15 3.99
N LEU A 300 -6.02 14.51 5.08
CA LEU A 300 -5.16 13.96 6.13
C LEU A 300 -4.13 12.97 5.56
N ARG A 301 -4.57 12.06 4.70
CA ARG A 301 -3.67 11.05 4.09
C ARG A 301 -2.61 11.68 3.21
N ALA A 302 -2.91 12.75 2.50
CA ALA A 302 -1.97 13.48 1.66
C ALA A 302 -1.03 14.37 2.49
N HIS A 303 -1.52 15.10 3.49
CA HIS A 303 -0.74 16.10 4.23
C HIS A 303 0.01 15.57 5.46
N ARG A 304 -0.33 14.35 5.97
CA ARG A 304 0.40 13.77 7.11
C ARG A 304 1.90 13.71 6.84
N GLY A 305 2.69 13.86 7.89
CA GLY A 305 4.15 13.88 7.82
C GLY A 305 4.75 15.18 7.30
N GLY A 306 3.97 15.98 6.56
CA GLY A 306 4.39 17.17 5.83
C GLY A 306 4.23 17.04 4.31
N GLY A 307 3.47 16.05 3.84
CA GLY A 307 3.18 15.79 2.42
C GLY A 307 3.58 14.37 1.99
N PHE A 308 2.62 13.45 2.04
CA PHE A 308 2.83 12.02 1.78
C PHE A 308 2.18 11.63 0.46
N THR A 309 2.98 11.40 -0.57
CA THR A 309 2.48 11.20 -1.93
C THR A 309 2.03 9.77 -2.23
N LYS A 310 2.43 8.77 -1.45
CA LYS A 310 2.22 7.32 -1.71
C LYS A 310 0.81 6.95 -2.17
N ASP A 311 -0.22 7.61 -1.63
CA ASP A 311 -1.62 7.18 -1.83
C ASP A 311 -2.14 7.37 -3.27
N TYR A 312 -1.46 8.15 -4.13
CA TYR A 312 -1.83 8.23 -5.54
C TYR A 312 -1.57 6.91 -6.28
N GLN A 313 -0.61 6.12 -5.81
CA GLN A 313 -0.13 4.90 -6.50
C GLN A 313 -1.19 3.80 -6.65
N TYR A 314 -2.29 3.85 -5.87
CA TYR A 314 -3.37 2.87 -5.96
C TYR A 314 -4.01 2.81 -7.34
N LEU A 315 -4.32 3.95 -7.95
CA LEU A 315 -4.99 4.00 -9.25
C LEU A 315 -4.07 3.55 -10.40
N PRO A 316 -2.86 4.10 -10.60
CA PRO A 316 -1.94 3.59 -11.61
C PRO A 316 -1.51 2.14 -11.35
N GLY A 317 -1.38 1.72 -10.08
CA GLY A 317 -1.10 0.33 -9.73
C GLY A 317 -2.21 -0.61 -10.17
N LEU A 318 -3.48 -0.25 -9.92
CA LEU A 318 -4.64 -1.00 -10.41
C LEU A 318 -4.60 -1.15 -11.94
N LYS A 319 -4.32 -0.06 -12.67
CA LYS A 319 -4.24 -0.10 -14.14
C LYS A 319 -3.14 -1.04 -14.61
N LYS A 320 -1.94 -0.95 -14.05
CA LYS A 320 -0.82 -1.84 -14.39
C LYS A 320 -1.16 -3.33 -14.14
N VAL A 321 -1.75 -3.65 -12.99
CA VAL A 321 -2.13 -5.03 -12.65
C VAL A 321 -3.26 -5.52 -13.55
N TYR A 322 -4.24 -4.68 -13.86
CA TYR A 322 -5.32 -5.02 -14.79
C TYR A 322 -4.76 -5.34 -16.19
N ASP A 323 -3.85 -4.51 -16.71
CA ASP A 323 -3.22 -4.73 -18.03
C ASP A 323 -2.37 -6.00 -18.05
N TYR A 324 -1.65 -6.27 -16.96
CA TYR A 324 -0.86 -7.49 -16.81
C TYR A 324 -1.76 -8.74 -16.87
N TYR A 325 -2.88 -8.71 -16.13
CA TYR A 325 -3.90 -9.76 -16.17
C TYR A 325 -4.56 -9.91 -17.55
N ALA A 326 -4.97 -8.79 -18.17
CA ALA A 326 -5.58 -8.79 -19.50
C ALA A 326 -4.65 -9.34 -20.59
N SER A 327 -3.33 -9.18 -20.40
CA SER A 327 -2.28 -9.74 -21.25
C SER A 327 -2.03 -11.25 -21.01
N LYS A 328 -2.82 -11.88 -20.13
CA LYS A 328 -2.72 -13.32 -19.77
C LYS A 328 -1.35 -13.73 -19.23
N LYS A 329 -0.63 -12.83 -18.59
CA LYS A 329 0.63 -13.09 -17.91
C LYS A 329 0.40 -13.82 -16.59
N ASP A 330 1.43 -14.51 -16.09
CA ASP A 330 1.34 -15.28 -14.84
C ASP A 330 1.21 -14.36 -13.61
N MET A 331 -0.01 -14.22 -13.10
CA MET A 331 -0.30 -13.49 -11.86
C MET A 331 0.43 -14.08 -10.65
N GLY A 332 0.83 -15.35 -10.70
CA GLY A 332 1.57 -16.01 -9.64
C GLY A 332 2.89 -15.31 -9.33
N LEU A 333 3.59 -14.79 -10.35
CA LEU A 333 4.84 -14.07 -10.16
C LEU A 333 4.68 -12.85 -9.25
N LEU A 334 3.58 -12.09 -9.43
CA LEU A 334 3.28 -10.90 -8.62
C LEU A 334 2.86 -11.22 -7.18
N LEU A 335 2.50 -12.49 -6.91
CA LEU A 335 2.07 -12.97 -5.60
C LEU A 335 3.20 -13.69 -4.83
N THR A 336 4.40 -13.82 -5.41
CA THR A 336 5.53 -14.52 -4.79
C THR A 336 6.00 -13.85 -3.48
N GLY A 337 5.71 -12.57 -3.34
CA GLY A 337 6.02 -11.76 -2.18
C GLY A 337 5.61 -10.32 -2.42
N LYS A 338 6.30 -9.37 -1.82
CA LYS A 338 6.14 -7.94 -2.07
C LYS A 338 7.07 -7.50 -3.20
N VAL A 339 6.66 -7.76 -4.43
CA VAL A 339 7.47 -7.58 -5.63
C VAL A 339 6.92 -6.45 -6.50
N ALA A 340 7.77 -5.85 -7.31
CA ALA A 340 7.34 -4.94 -8.35
C ALA A 340 6.92 -5.72 -9.61
N LEU A 341 5.92 -5.23 -10.34
CA LEU A 341 5.42 -5.85 -11.57
C LEU A 341 6.52 -5.89 -12.63
N GLU A 342 7.37 -4.90 -12.64
CA GLU A 342 8.51 -4.76 -13.54
C GLU A 342 9.57 -5.86 -13.33
N ASP A 343 9.60 -6.47 -12.13
CA ASP A 343 10.55 -7.55 -11.78
C ASP A 343 10.03 -8.96 -12.09
N ALA A 344 8.88 -9.11 -12.76
CA ALA A 344 8.27 -10.43 -13.02
C ALA A 344 9.26 -11.41 -13.72
N GLU A 345 10.00 -10.94 -14.73
CA GLU A 345 11.01 -11.76 -15.43
C GLU A 345 12.20 -12.13 -14.53
N LEU A 346 12.59 -11.22 -13.63
CA LEU A 346 13.63 -11.51 -12.64
C LEU A 346 13.17 -12.59 -11.65
N ILE A 347 11.89 -12.56 -11.24
CA ILE A 347 11.34 -13.59 -10.34
C ILE A 347 11.39 -14.98 -11.02
N GLU A 348 11.07 -15.11 -12.31
CA GLU A 348 11.23 -16.35 -13.06
C GLU A 348 12.69 -16.84 -13.08
N LYS A 349 13.66 -15.94 -13.31
CA LYS A 349 15.08 -16.26 -13.23
C LYS A 349 15.49 -16.75 -11.83
N LEU A 350 14.97 -16.10 -10.78
CA LEU A 350 15.23 -16.52 -9.39
C LEU A 350 14.64 -17.90 -9.09
N GLN A 351 13.47 -18.24 -9.64
CA GLN A 351 12.88 -19.58 -9.53
C GLN A 351 13.74 -20.64 -10.23
N GLN A 352 14.24 -20.35 -11.44
CA GLN A 352 15.15 -21.24 -12.17
C GLN A 352 16.47 -21.48 -11.41
N LYS A 353 16.95 -20.47 -10.65
CA LYS A 353 18.15 -20.54 -9.81
C LYS A 353 17.89 -21.12 -8.41
N GLU A 354 16.70 -21.62 -8.13
CA GLU A 354 16.26 -22.11 -6.81
C GLU A 354 16.33 -21.04 -5.68
N LEU A 355 16.43 -19.76 -6.02
CA LEU A 355 16.45 -18.66 -5.06
C LEU A 355 15.05 -18.13 -4.72
N ALA A 356 14.06 -18.47 -5.54
CA ALA A 356 12.65 -18.31 -5.25
C ALA A 356 11.89 -19.60 -5.49
N GLN A 357 10.75 -19.76 -4.86
CA GLN A 357 9.85 -20.90 -5.02
C GLN A 357 8.54 -20.43 -5.66
N LYS A 358 7.85 -21.35 -6.36
CA LYS A 358 6.48 -21.09 -6.82
C LYS A 358 5.57 -20.87 -5.60
N ASN A 359 4.58 -20.02 -5.78
CA ASN A 359 3.65 -19.70 -4.70
C ASN A 359 2.86 -20.90 -4.23
N THR A 360 2.65 -20.97 -2.92
CA THR A 360 1.78 -21.95 -2.28
C THR A 360 0.37 -21.41 -2.05
N HIS A 361 0.20 -20.10 -2.01
CA HIS A 361 -1.07 -19.45 -1.70
C HIS A 361 -1.48 -18.49 -2.82
N PHE A 362 -2.77 -18.56 -3.20
CA PHE A 362 -3.39 -17.69 -4.19
C PHE A 362 -4.66 -17.06 -3.63
N PRO A 363 -4.99 -15.80 -3.98
CA PRO A 363 -6.28 -15.21 -3.65
C PRO A 363 -7.42 -15.99 -4.28
N HIS A 364 -8.45 -16.32 -3.49
CA HIS A 364 -9.65 -16.95 -4.06
C HIS A 364 -10.32 -16.08 -5.11
N SER A 365 -10.25 -14.76 -4.97
CA SER A 365 -10.76 -13.81 -5.96
C SER A 365 -10.07 -13.91 -7.33
N PHE A 366 -8.83 -14.41 -7.41
CA PHE A 366 -8.09 -14.51 -8.69
C PHE A 366 -8.38 -15.81 -9.44
N GLN A 367 -9.07 -16.77 -8.83
CA GLN A 367 -9.43 -18.03 -9.48
C GLN A 367 -10.53 -17.84 -10.52
N GLU A 368 -11.45 -16.89 -10.28
CA GLU A 368 -12.57 -16.60 -11.14
C GLU A 368 -12.93 -15.12 -11.07
N ASN A 369 -13.06 -14.47 -12.24
CA ASN A 369 -13.56 -13.10 -12.30
C ASN A 369 -15.08 -13.08 -12.07
N ARG A 370 -15.50 -12.62 -10.91
CA ARG A 370 -16.91 -12.49 -10.52
C ARG A 370 -17.46 -11.09 -10.74
N ASN A 371 -16.67 -10.17 -11.29
CA ASN A 371 -17.13 -8.83 -11.54
C ASN A 371 -18.24 -8.80 -12.60
N THR A 372 -19.40 -8.29 -12.21
CA THR A 372 -20.59 -8.11 -13.05
C THR A 372 -20.78 -6.66 -13.49
N ASN A 373 -19.95 -5.72 -13.00
CA ASN A 373 -20.10 -4.29 -13.27
C ASN A 373 -19.43 -3.87 -14.58
N ASP A 374 -20.22 -3.78 -15.67
CA ASP A 374 -19.74 -3.37 -16.99
C ASP A 374 -19.15 -1.96 -17.02
N LYS A 375 -19.61 -1.03 -16.15
CA LYS A 375 -19.04 0.31 -16.05
C LYS A 375 -17.60 0.26 -15.54
N LEU A 376 -17.32 -0.57 -14.52
CA LEU A 376 -15.95 -0.74 -14.00
C LEU A 376 -15.06 -1.39 -15.05
N LYS A 377 -15.55 -2.41 -15.75
CA LYS A 377 -14.82 -3.04 -16.84
C LYS A 377 -14.48 -2.03 -17.93
N PHE A 378 -15.47 -1.23 -18.35
CA PHE A 378 -15.25 -0.15 -19.32
C PHE A 378 -14.22 0.87 -18.82
N LEU A 379 -14.36 1.33 -17.57
CA LEU A 379 -13.40 2.27 -16.96
C LEU A 379 -11.98 1.73 -17.02
N LEU A 380 -11.74 0.53 -16.49
CA LEU A 380 -10.39 -0.04 -16.40
C LEU A 380 -9.77 -0.29 -17.77
N SER A 381 -10.57 -0.71 -18.75
CA SER A 381 -10.10 -0.93 -20.13
C SER A 381 -9.74 0.37 -20.85
N ASN A 382 -10.30 1.51 -20.46
CA ASN A 382 -10.11 2.82 -21.12
C ASN A 382 -9.20 3.79 -20.34
N LEU A 383 -8.70 3.42 -19.16
CA LEU A 383 -7.61 4.15 -18.53
C LEU A 383 -6.36 4.06 -19.42
N LYS A 384 -5.63 5.16 -19.50
CA LYS A 384 -4.39 5.24 -20.29
C LYS A 384 -3.23 4.63 -19.54
#